data_4ef8a7a836190cef3434c7abcf97dfbd
#
_entry.id   4ef8a7a836190cef3434c7abcf97dfbd
#
_cell.length_a   1.000
_cell.length_b   1.000
_cell.length_c   1.000
_cell.angle_alpha   90.00
_cell.angle_beta   90.00
_cell.angle_gamma   90.00
#
_symmetry.space_group_name_H-M   'P 1'
#
loop_
_entity.id
_entity.type
_entity.pdbx_description
1 polymer ?
#
loop_
_entity_poly.entity_id
_entity_poly.type
_entity_poly.pdbx_seq_one_letter_code
_entity_poly.pdbx_strand_id
1 'polypeptide(L)'
;MDLLNLLINKTVMIALEKGIIKSKSIIVEATHTVSRSNPHTALAVLRERSKLLRKAIYQIDGEYKRNLPQKNESNDLDQELAYCRELQRVLDEDQSIIEIPAVKEKLNLLKETIEDTKEYYLLSKDDEARLGHKSVDSSFFGYKTHLAMTEERIITAAVVTTGEKGDGPELPRLLEISQQNGMQVDTIIGDAAYSGKENLQLAKEQNIDIIAKLNPSITQGFRKDKDKFDYNKDADMFVCPAGHLAIRKARQGKKEQGTNQTETYYFDVEKCKVCPLREGCYKQGARTKSYSVSIKSELHREQMAFQQTDYYRSKSKQRYKIEAKNSELKNVHGYGRADAYGIHNMEMQGAMAIFTVNLKRILKLI
;
A
#
# COMPACT_ATOMS: atom_id res chain seq x y z
N MET A 1 20.97 -18.27 -8.51
CA MET A 1 21.09 -16.86 -8.03
C MET A 1 20.87 -15.98 -9.24
N ASP A 2 19.85 -15.12 -9.18
CA ASP A 2 19.59 -14.14 -10.25
C ASP A 2 20.66 -13.04 -10.28
N LEU A 3 20.71 -12.24 -11.34
CA LEU A 3 21.73 -11.21 -11.52
C LEU A 3 21.68 -10.15 -10.40
N LEU A 4 20.50 -9.78 -9.92
CA LEU A 4 20.32 -8.79 -8.85
C LEU A 4 21.03 -9.25 -7.58
N ASN A 5 20.73 -10.46 -7.11
CA ASN A 5 21.35 -11.02 -5.92
C ASN A 5 22.84 -11.31 -6.11
N LEU A 6 23.27 -11.71 -7.31
CA LEU A 6 24.70 -11.94 -7.61
C LEU A 6 25.52 -10.65 -7.46
N LEU A 7 25.07 -9.53 -8.06
CA LEU A 7 25.79 -8.25 -7.99
C LEU A 7 25.78 -7.63 -6.59
N ILE A 8 24.65 -7.77 -5.87
CA ILE A 8 24.59 -7.35 -4.46
C ILE A 8 25.59 -8.18 -3.63
N ASN A 9 25.58 -9.51 -3.75
CA ASN A 9 26.51 -10.38 -3.04
C ASN A 9 27.97 -9.97 -3.26
N LYS A 10 28.38 -9.76 -4.53
CA LYS A 10 29.76 -9.36 -4.85
C LYS A 10 30.17 -8.06 -4.19
N THR A 11 29.29 -7.04 -4.20
CA THR A 11 29.61 -5.75 -3.57
C THR A 11 29.62 -5.85 -2.04
N VAL A 12 28.71 -6.63 -1.43
CA VAL A 12 28.68 -6.85 0.01
C VAL A 12 29.94 -7.60 0.48
N MET A 13 30.33 -8.65 -0.22
CA MET A 13 31.56 -9.41 0.09
C MET A 13 32.80 -8.53 0.07
N ILE A 14 32.97 -7.70 -0.98
CA ILE A 14 34.06 -6.73 -1.07
C ILE A 14 34.03 -5.76 0.14
N ALA A 15 32.85 -5.26 0.50
CA ALA A 15 32.70 -4.32 1.62
C ALA A 15 33.01 -4.98 2.98
N LEU A 16 32.67 -6.26 3.15
CA LEU A 16 33.02 -7.04 4.34
C LEU A 16 34.53 -7.32 4.41
N GLU A 17 35.13 -7.80 3.32
CA GLU A 17 36.57 -8.09 3.23
C GLU A 17 37.43 -6.84 3.48
N LYS A 18 36.98 -5.66 3.03
CA LYS A 18 37.64 -4.37 3.28
C LYS A 18 37.33 -3.78 4.67
N GLY A 19 36.54 -4.45 5.50
CA GLY A 19 36.14 -3.93 6.81
C GLY A 19 35.32 -2.63 6.77
N ILE A 20 34.64 -2.36 5.63
CA ILE A 20 33.80 -1.18 5.45
C ILE A 20 32.50 -1.35 6.21
N ILE A 21 31.88 -2.52 6.12
CA ILE A 21 30.68 -2.85 6.90
C ILE A 21 31.12 -3.23 8.31
N LYS A 22 30.69 -2.44 9.28
CA LYS A 22 30.98 -2.64 10.71
C LYS A 22 29.73 -2.85 11.54
N SER A 23 28.58 -2.32 11.06
CA SER A 23 27.30 -2.44 11.74
C SER A 23 26.70 -3.84 11.53
N LYS A 24 25.98 -4.30 12.54
CA LYS A 24 25.11 -5.49 12.45
C LYS A 24 23.65 -5.09 12.25
N SER A 25 23.42 -3.82 11.91
CA SER A 25 22.08 -3.30 11.67
C SER A 25 21.78 -3.24 10.18
N ILE A 26 20.54 -3.60 9.80
CA ILE A 26 20.00 -3.29 8.47
C ILE A 26 18.86 -2.30 8.59
N ILE A 27 18.80 -1.38 7.65
CA ILE A 27 17.72 -0.40 7.49
C ILE A 27 16.89 -0.86 6.31
N VAL A 28 15.58 -1.05 6.52
CA VAL A 28 14.68 -1.57 5.50
C VAL A 28 13.65 -0.51 5.08
N GLU A 29 13.39 -0.45 3.79
CA GLU A 29 12.41 0.48 3.19
C GLU A 29 12.04 -0.01 1.79
N ALA A 30 10.89 0.41 1.28
CA ALA A 30 10.50 0.18 -0.10
C ALA A 30 10.60 1.47 -0.93
N THR A 31 11.03 1.32 -2.18
CA THR A 31 10.97 2.40 -3.16
C THR A 31 10.10 1.98 -4.34
N HIS A 32 9.34 2.91 -4.90
CA HIS A 32 8.49 2.63 -6.05
C HIS A 32 9.15 3.11 -7.34
N THR A 33 8.93 2.36 -8.42
CA THR A 33 9.33 2.68 -9.79
C THR A 33 8.08 2.74 -10.65
N VAL A 34 7.86 3.86 -11.33
CA VAL A 34 6.70 4.02 -12.23
C VAL A 34 6.93 3.21 -13.49
N SER A 35 5.95 2.42 -13.91
CA SER A 35 6.00 1.70 -15.17
C SER A 35 6.15 2.66 -16.35
N ARG A 36 6.75 2.17 -17.43
CA ARG A 36 6.83 2.87 -18.71
C ARG A 36 5.49 2.94 -19.43
N SER A 37 4.60 2.00 -19.13
CA SER A 37 3.24 1.95 -19.68
C SER A 37 2.28 2.94 -19.00
N ASN A 38 1.14 3.22 -19.65
CA ASN A 38 0.08 4.04 -19.07
C ASN A 38 -0.50 3.32 -17.84
N PRO A 39 -0.75 4.04 -16.71
CA PRO A 39 -1.31 3.48 -15.49
C PRO A 39 -2.73 2.90 -15.65
N HIS A 40 -3.43 3.24 -16.71
CA HIS A 40 -4.78 2.77 -16.96
C HIS A 40 -4.79 1.77 -18.11
N THR A 41 -5.29 0.55 -17.86
CA THR A 41 -5.67 -0.35 -18.95
C THR A 41 -6.78 0.29 -19.78
N ALA A 42 -6.88 -0.04 -21.07
CA ALA A 42 -7.97 0.43 -21.92
C ALA A 42 -9.35 0.21 -21.25
N LEU A 43 -9.54 -0.96 -20.62
CA LEU A 43 -10.71 -1.29 -19.82
C LEU A 43 -10.95 -0.29 -18.65
N ALA A 44 -9.91 0.04 -17.90
CA ALA A 44 -10.03 0.97 -16.77
C ALA A 44 -10.37 2.38 -17.22
N VAL A 45 -9.79 2.84 -18.34
CA VAL A 45 -10.07 4.17 -18.90
C VAL A 45 -11.50 4.23 -19.42
N LEU A 46 -11.99 3.23 -20.15
CA LEU A 46 -13.38 3.16 -20.62
C LEU A 46 -14.37 3.19 -19.46
N ARG A 47 -14.13 2.40 -18.39
CA ARG A 47 -14.94 2.39 -17.17
C ARG A 47 -14.96 3.74 -16.47
N GLU A 48 -13.83 4.42 -16.38
CA GLU A 48 -13.77 5.75 -15.77
C GLU A 48 -14.55 6.76 -16.60
N ARG A 49 -14.37 6.78 -17.94
CA ARG A 49 -15.06 7.70 -18.82
C ARG A 49 -16.58 7.46 -18.83
N SER A 50 -17.02 6.23 -18.96
CA SER A 50 -18.47 5.88 -18.89
C SER A 50 -19.08 6.22 -17.53
N LYS A 51 -18.34 6.02 -16.42
CA LYS A 51 -18.78 6.41 -15.06
C LYS A 51 -18.92 7.92 -14.91
N LEU A 52 -17.95 8.70 -15.41
CA LEU A 52 -18.00 10.18 -15.35
C LEU A 52 -19.13 10.73 -16.18
N LEU A 53 -19.36 10.19 -17.38
CA LEU A 53 -20.50 10.56 -18.23
C LEU A 53 -21.84 10.29 -17.54
N ARG A 54 -22.04 9.09 -17.00
CA ARG A 54 -23.25 8.77 -16.23
C ARG A 54 -23.45 9.68 -15.03
N LYS A 55 -22.36 10.00 -14.33
CA LYS A 55 -22.42 10.91 -13.18
C LYS A 55 -22.90 12.31 -13.60
N ALA A 56 -22.40 12.83 -14.72
CA ALA A 56 -22.84 14.13 -15.26
C ALA A 56 -24.34 14.10 -15.62
N ILE A 57 -24.81 13.04 -16.26
CA ILE A 57 -26.25 12.87 -16.60
C ILE A 57 -27.11 12.82 -15.33
N TYR A 58 -26.71 12.02 -14.32
CA TYR A 58 -27.49 11.87 -13.07
C TYR A 58 -27.53 13.12 -12.21
N GLN A 59 -26.57 14.03 -12.37
CA GLN A 59 -26.61 15.35 -11.71
C GLN A 59 -27.67 16.27 -12.33
N ILE A 60 -28.05 16.04 -13.58
CA ILE A 60 -29.04 16.81 -14.32
C ILE A 60 -30.40 16.17 -14.16
N ASP A 61 -30.51 14.89 -14.45
CA ASP A 61 -31.73 14.09 -14.32
C ASP A 61 -31.41 12.71 -13.74
N GLY A 62 -31.77 12.47 -12.46
CA GLY A 62 -31.58 11.20 -11.79
C GLY A 62 -32.45 10.07 -12.32
N GLU A 63 -33.61 10.36 -12.93
CA GLU A 63 -34.51 9.35 -13.50
C GLU A 63 -34.04 8.86 -14.87
N TYR A 64 -33.17 9.62 -15.56
CA TYR A 64 -32.58 9.20 -16.84
C TYR A 64 -31.80 7.89 -16.77
N LYS A 65 -31.45 7.46 -15.57
CA LYS A 65 -30.82 6.14 -15.33
C LYS A 65 -31.58 4.98 -15.98
N ARG A 66 -32.90 5.08 -16.10
CA ARG A 66 -33.77 4.03 -16.67
C ARG A 66 -33.59 3.88 -18.19
N ASN A 67 -33.14 4.93 -18.85
CA ASN A 67 -32.94 4.97 -20.31
C ASN A 67 -31.54 4.47 -20.72
N LEU A 68 -30.61 4.37 -19.76
CA LEU A 68 -29.23 3.97 -20.04
C LEU A 68 -29.03 2.45 -20.00
N PRO A 69 -28.15 1.90 -20.84
CA PRO A 69 -27.87 0.46 -20.86
C PRO A 69 -27.31 -0.04 -19.52
N GLN A 70 -27.52 -1.30 -19.23
CA GLN A 70 -26.96 -1.92 -18.04
C GLN A 70 -25.42 -1.87 -18.09
N LYS A 71 -24.79 -1.60 -16.96
CA LYS A 71 -23.32 -1.56 -16.87
C LYS A 71 -22.73 -2.94 -17.11
N ASN A 72 -21.61 -2.98 -17.80
CA ASN A 72 -20.80 -4.17 -17.89
C ASN A 72 -20.09 -4.44 -16.55
N GLU A 73 -20.24 -5.63 -15.99
CA GLU A 73 -19.60 -6.07 -14.75
C GLU A 73 -18.42 -7.03 -15.00
N SER A 74 -18.25 -7.50 -16.25
CA SER A 74 -17.17 -8.42 -16.61
C SER A 74 -15.83 -7.65 -16.80
N ASN A 75 -14.72 -8.32 -16.53
CA ASN A 75 -13.38 -7.77 -16.77
C ASN A 75 -12.91 -7.99 -18.22
N ASP A 76 -13.81 -8.11 -19.16
CA ASP A 76 -13.55 -8.29 -20.58
C ASP A 76 -13.60 -6.94 -21.31
N LEU A 77 -12.55 -6.63 -22.10
CA LEU A 77 -12.40 -5.37 -22.82
C LEU A 77 -13.43 -5.21 -23.93
N ASP A 78 -13.71 -6.30 -24.66
CA ASP A 78 -14.64 -6.25 -25.82
C ASP A 78 -16.08 -6.03 -25.35
N GLN A 79 -16.45 -6.62 -24.20
CA GLN A 79 -17.75 -6.39 -23.57
C GLN A 79 -17.86 -4.95 -23.02
N GLU A 80 -16.80 -4.38 -22.47
CA GLU A 80 -16.80 -2.98 -22.04
C GLU A 80 -16.89 -2.03 -23.22
N LEU A 81 -16.21 -2.31 -24.33
CA LEU A 81 -16.32 -1.56 -25.57
C LEU A 81 -17.74 -1.61 -26.15
N ALA A 82 -18.34 -2.81 -26.18
CA ALA A 82 -19.73 -2.99 -26.65
C ALA A 82 -20.70 -2.16 -25.77
N TYR A 83 -20.52 -2.20 -24.44
CA TYR A 83 -21.30 -1.38 -23.51
C TYR A 83 -21.10 0.12 -23.73
N CYS A 84 -19.87 0.59 -23.91
CA CYS A 84 -19.59 2.02 -24.13
C CYS A 84 -20.18 2.51 -25.48
N ARG A 85 -20.14 1.68 -26.54
CA ARG A 85 -20.77 1.98 -27.82
C ARG A 85 -22.29 2.05 -27.72
N GLU A 86 -22.90 1.15 -26.96
CA GLU A 86 -24.34 1.15 -26.72
C GLU A 86 -24.75 2.38 -25.89
N LEU A 87 -23.97 2.75 -24.87
CA LEU A 87 -24.15 3.97 -24.10
C LEU A 87 -24.08 5.23 -24.99
N GLN A 88 -23.11 5.27 -25.89
CA GLN A 88 -22.99 6.35 -26.88
C GLN A 88 -24.22 6.40 -27.80
N ARG A 89 -24.66 5.25 -28.37
CA ARG A 89 -25.79 5.16 -29.29
C ARG A 89 -27.08 5.68 -28.64
N VAL A 90 -27.37 5.25 -27.42
CA VAL A 90 -28.57 5.68 -26.67
C VAL A 90 -28.57 7.19 -26.43
N LEU A 91 -27.40 7.76 -26.13
CA LEU A 91 -27.29 9.20 -25.90
C LEU A 91 -27.36 10.01 -27.21
N ASP A 92 -26.77 9.51 -28.32
CA ASP A 92 -26.83 10.17 -29.62
C ASP A 92 -28.29 10.30 -30.19
N GLU A 93 -29.21 9.45 -29.69
CA GLU A 93 -30.65 9.55 -30.02
C GLU A 93 -31.39 10.63 -29.22
N ASP A 94 -30.82 11.16 -28.13
CA ASP A 94 -31.48 12.20 -27.28
C ASP A 94 -30.71 13.52 -27.28
N GLN A 95 -31.09 14.36 -28.24
CA GLN A 95 -30.50 15.70 -28.43
C GLN A 95 -30.64 16.59 -27.18
N SER A 96 -31.69 16.41 -26.39
CA SER A 96 -31.97 17.27 -25.24
C SER A 96 -30.91 17.15 -24.13
N ILE A 97 -30.32 15.97 -23.98
CA ILE A 97 -29.31 15.69 -22.92
C ILE A 97 -27.89 15.93 -23.43
N ILE A 98 -27.62 15.64 -24.71
CA ILE A 98 -26.25 15.81 -25.27
C ILE A 98 -25.91 17.28 -25.57
N GLU A 99 -26.90 18.17 -25.75
CA GLU A 99 -26.66 19.60 -25.89
C GLU A 99 -26.18 20.28 -24.60
N ILE A 100 -26.31 19.60 -23.44
CA ILE A 100 -25.83 20.14 -22.17
C ILE A 100 -24.28 20.07 -22.13
N PRO A 101 -23.57 21.21 -21.98
CA PRO A 101 -22.12 21.27 -22.12
C PRO A 101 -21.35 20.25 -21.26
N ALA A 102 -21.79 20.04 -20.02
CA ALA A 102 -21.15 19.07 -19.12
C ALA A 102 -21.30 17.61 -19.59
N VAL A 103 -22.41 17.25 -20.22
CA VAL A 103 -22.64 15.92 -20.80
C VAL A 103 -21.86 15.78 -22.11
N LYS A 104 -21.96 16.80 -22.97
CA LYS A 104 -21.31 16.87 -24.29
C LYS A 104 -19.80 16.68 -24.17
N GLU A 105 -19.16 17.36 -23.22
CA GLU A 105 -17.72 17.20 -22.92
C GLU A 105 -17.36 15.76 -22.56
N LYS A 106 -18.10 15.14 -21.64
CA LYS A 106 -17.81 13.77 -21.19
C LYS A 106 -18.15 12.72 -22.25
N LEU A 107 -19.16 12.97 -23.07
CA LEU A 107 -19.50 12.11 -24.20
C LEU A 107 -18.41 12.15 -25.28
N ASN A 108 -17.88 13.32 -25.60
CA ASN A 108 -16.78 13.47 -26.56
C ASN A 108 -15.52 12.74 -26.06
N LEU A 109 -15.16 12.90 -24.78
CA LEU A 109 -14.04 12.16 -24.19
C LEU A 109 -14.25 10.64 -24.23
N LEU A 110 -15.47 10.16 -24.06
CA LEU A 110 -15.76 8.72 -24.20
C LEU A 110 -15.61 8.27 -25.65
N LYS A 111 -16.12 9.05 -26.63
CA LYS A 111 -15.99 8.76 -28.08
C LYS A 111 -14.53 8.65 -28.48
N GLU A 112 -13.69 9.63 -28.12
CA GLU A 112 -12.25 9.61 -28.36
C GLU A 112 -11.60 8.34 -27.75
N THR A 113 -11.96 8.02 -26.49
CA THR A 113 -11.42 6.84 -25.81
C THR A 113 -11.82 5.53 -26.51
N ILE A 114 -13.04 5.44 -27.06
CA ILE A 114 -13.49 4.27 -27.83
C ILE A 114 -12.67 4.12 -29.13
N GLU A 115 -12.38 5.22 -29.83
CA GLU A 115 -11.58 5.22 -31.05
C GLU A 115 -10.13 4.85 -30.78
N ASP A 116 -9.55 5.39 -29.70
CA ASP A 116 -8.15 5.18 -29.32
C ASP A 116 -7.91 3.85 -28.58
N THR A 117 -8.97 3.06 -28.31
CA THR A 117 -8.85 1.86 -27.46
C THR A 117 -7.83 0.85 -27.97
N LYS A 118 -7.65 0.71 -29.29
CA LYS A 118 -6.63 -0.18 -29.86
C LYS A 118 -5.21 0.29 -29.55
N GLU A 119 -4.98 1.59 -29.57
CA GLU A 119 -3.70 2.20 -29.23
C GLU A 119 -3.42 2.12 -27.73
N TYR A 120 -4.43 2.38 -26.89
CA TYR A 120 -4.37 2.17 -25.43
C TYR A 120 -4.07 0.72 -25.05
N TYR A 121 -4.65 -0.24 -25.75
CA TYR A 121 -4.37 -1.68 -25.53
C TYR A 121 -2.92 -2.02 -25.88
N LEU A 122 -2.33 -1.40 -26.89
CA LEU A 122 -0.92 -1.57 -27.25
C LEU A 122 0.03 -0.87 -26.25
N LEU A 123 -0.40 0.21 -25.61
CA LEU A 123 0.38 0.96 -24.60
C LEU A 123 0.35 0.32 -23.20
N SER A 124 -0.65 -0.50 -22.89
CA SER A 124 -0.73 -1.22 -21.62
C SER A 124 -0.04 -2.60 -21.63
N LYS A 125 1.10 -2.70 -22.31
CA LYS A 125 1.86 -3.98 -22.48
C LYS A 125 2.53 -4.48 -21.19
N ASP A 126 2.48 -3.74 -20.11
CA ASP A 126 3.08 -4.11 -18.84
C ASP A 126 2.02 -4.78 -17.95
N ASP A 127 1.79 -6.06 -18.20
CA ASP A 127 0.78 -6.88 -17.50
C ASP A 127 1.22 -7.29 -16.09
N GLU A 128 2.48 -7.07 -15.71
CA GLU A 128 3.00 -7.30 -14.36
C GLU A 128 3.00 -6.03 -13.50
N ALA A 129 2.93 -4.82 -14.08
CA ALA A 129 2.80 -3.59 -13.31
C ALA A 129 1.44 -3.51 -12.61
N ARG A 130 1.38 -2.96 -11.40
CA ARG A 130 0.16 -2.82 -10.61
C ARG A 130 0.08 -1.44 -9.97
N LEU A 131 -1.16 -1.05 -9.64
CA LEU A 131 -1.43 0.18 -8.90
C LEU A 131 -1.00 0.00 -7.45
N GLY A 132 -0.06 0.81 -7.00
CA GLY A 132 0.36 0.90 -5.62
C GLY A 132 0.03 2.28 -5.02
N HIS A 133 0.02 2.37 -3.69
CA HIS A 133 -0.21 3.62 -2.97
C HIS A 133 1.07 4.06 -2.25
N LYS A 134 1.40 5.36 -2.37
CA LYS A 134 2.47 6.01 -1.59
C LYS A 134 1.91 6.60 -0.30
N SER A 135 0.70 7.14 -0.37
CA SER A 135 -0.06 7.74 0.72
C SER A 135 -1.55 7.57 0.45
N VAL A 136 -2.40 8.08 1.35
CA VAL A 136 -3.86 8.07 1.18
C VAL A 136 -4.28 8.76 -0.13
N ASP A 137 -3.56 9.82 -0.52
CA ASP A 137 -3.91 10.68 -1.66
C ASP A 137 -2.99 10.51 -2.87
N SER A 138 -1.99 9.62 -2.79
CA SER A 138 -0.99 9.45 -3.84
C SER A 138 -0.79 7.99 -4.22
N SER A 139 -0.99 7.69 -5.49
CA SER A 139 -0.78 6.36 -6.07
C SER A 139 0.24 6.39 -7.21
N PHE A 140 0.73 5.23 -7.59
CA PHE A 140 1.58 5.03 -8.76
C PHE A 140 1.21 3.69 -9.42
N PHE A 141 1.49 3.58 -10.70
CA PHE A 141 1.37 2.32 -11.44
C PHE A 141 2.77 1.84 -11.80
N GLY A 142 3.12 0.64 -11.37
CA GLY A 142 4.47 0.10 -11.60
C GLY A 142 4.87 -0.96 -10.60
N TYR A 143 6.08 -0.82 -10.08
CA TYR A 143 6.78 -1.81 -9.27
C TYR A 143 7.23 -1.22 -7.94
N LYS A 144 7.44 -2.09 -6.96
CA LYS A 144 8.16 -1.76 -5.73
C LYS A 144 9.48 -2.52 -5.68
N THR A 145 10.49 -1.88 -5.12
CA THR A 145 11.74 -2.54 -4.75
C THR A 145 11.93 -2.36 -3.26
N HIS A 146 11.87 -3.47 -2.54
CA HIS A 146 12.14 -3.54 -1.12
C HIS A 146 13.65 -3.68 -0.94
N LEU A 147 14.24 -2.87 -0.09
CA LEU A 147 15.68 -2.80 0.12
C LEU A 147 16.04 -3.03 1.59
N ALA A 148 17.16 -3.71 1.80
CA ALA A 148 17.87 -3.71 3.07
C ALA A 148 19.27 -3.10 2.86
N MET A 149 19.70 -2.24 3.77
CA MET A 149 20.93 -1.46 3.66
C MET A 149 21.60 -1.32 5.03
N THR A 150 22.92 -1.42 5.10
CA THR A 150 23.67 -1.19 6.36
C THR A 150 23.70 0.29 6.76
N GLU A 151 24.11 0.58 8.00
CA GLU A 151 24.33 1.96 8.46
C GLU A 151 25.42 2.67 7.65
N GLU A 152 26.37 1.96 7.06
CA GLU A 152 27.41 2.46 6.16
C GLU A 152 26.87 2.77 4.75
N ARG A 153 25.56 2.51 4.51
CA ARG A 153 24.84 2.76 3.25
C ARG A 153 25.23 1.82 2.12
N ILE A 154 25.54 0.56 2.42
CA ILE A 154 25.69 -0.53 1.46
C ILE A 154 24.40 -1.33 1.42
N ILE A 155 23.79 -1.47 0.26
CA ILE A 155 22.58 -2.28 0.08
C ILE A 155 22.97 -3.74 0.12
N THR A 156 22.35 -4.51 1.04
CA THR A 156 22.66 -5.91 1.32
C THR A 156 21.64 -6.88 0.77
N ALA A 157 20.43 -6.41 0.49
CA ALA A 157 19.36 -7.20 -0.14
C ALA A 157 18.42 -6.29 -0.92
N ALA A 158 17.84 -6.84 -1.97
CA ALA A 158 16.76 -6.21 -2.73
C ALA A 158 15.75 -7.26 -3.23
N VAL A 159 14.48 -6.91 -3.20
CA VAL A 159 13.38 -7.74 -3.73
C VAL A 159 12.48 -6.85 -4.56
N VAL A 160 12.29 -7.19 -5.84
CA VAL A 160 11.38 -6.50 -6.73
C VAL A 160 10.02 -7.17 -6.70
N THR A 161 8.96 -6.38 -6.56
CA THR A 161 7.57 -6.85 -6.54
C THR A 161 6.68 -5.95 -7.40
N THR A 162 5.47 -6.39 -7.65
CA THR A 162 4.42 -5.56 -8.22
C THR A 162 4.00 -4.44 -7.25
N GLY A 163 3.46 -3.33 -7.78
CA GLY A 163 3.24 -2.09 -7.01
C GLY A 163 2.29 -2.21 -5.80
N GLU A 164 1.34 -3.15 -5.82
CA GLU A 164 0.34 -3.35 -4.76
C GLU A 164 0.86 -4.10 -3.54
N LYS A 165 2.02 -4.76 -3.63
CA LYS A 165 2.54 -5.58 -2.53
C LYS A 165 2.86 -4.72 -1.30
N GLY A 166 2.53 -5.27 -0.12
CA GLY A 166 2.85 -4.66 1.17
C GLY A 166 4.34 -4.77 1.51
N ASP A 167 4.86 -3.84 2.29
CA ASP A 167 6.29 -3.80 2.61
C ASP A 167 6.65 -4.80 3.72
N GLY A 168 5.79 -4.92 4.75
CA GLY A 168 6.03 -5.80 5.90
C GLY A 168 6.26 -7.26 5.55
N PRO A 169 5.45 -7.89 4.67
CA PRO A 169 5.62 -9.30 4.27
C PRO A 169 6.95 -9.62 3.58
N GLU A 170 7.66 -8.63 3.05
CA GLU A 170 8.95 -8.84 2.37
C GLU A 170 10.15 -8.84 3.35
N LEU A 171 9.94 -8.50 4.62
CA LEU A 171 11.02 -8.47 5.62
C LEU A 171 11.75 -9.79 5.79
N PRO A 172 11.07 -10.96 5.91
CA PRO A 172 11.75 -12.24 6.05
C PRO A 172 12.72 -12.52 4.90
N ARG A 173 12.30 -12.23 3.67
CA ARG A 173 13.11 -12.41 2.47
C ARG A 173 14.31 -11.46 2.42
N LEU A 174 14.13 -10.21 2.79
CA LEU A 174 15.22 -9.23 2.87
C LEU A 174 16.27 -9.64 3.92
N LEU A 175 15.81 -10.14 5.07
CA LEU A 175 16.68 -10.62 6.14
C LEU A 175 17.48 -11.84 5.68
N GLU A 176 16.81 -12.83 5.11
CA GLU A 176 17.43 -14.04 4.58
C GLU A 176 18.51 -13.73 3.53
N ILE A 177 18.20 -12.88 2.53
CA ILE A 177 19.16 -12.49 1.49
C ILE A 177 20.35 -11.75 2.11
N SER A 178 20.12 -10.83 3.07
CA SER A 178 21.21 -10.13 3.75
C SER A 178 22.12 -11.08 4.49
N GLN A 179 21.57 -12.08 5.17
CA GLN A 179 22.33 -13.11 5.88
C GLN A 179 23.10 -14.02 4.91
N GLN A 180 22.49 -14.43 3.80
CA GLN A 180 23.17 -15.19 2.72
C GLN A 180 24.32 -14.41 2.10
N ASN A 181 24.24 -13.08 2.08
CA ASN A 181 25.31 -12.19 1.63
C ASN A 181 26.37 -11.91 2.71
N GLY A 182 26.37 -12.66 3.82
CA GLY A 182 27.40 -12.63 4.87
C GLY A 182 27.12 -11.64 6.00
N MET A 183 25.96 -10.98 6.03
CA MET A 183 25.60 -10.06 7.11
C MET A 183 25.25 -10.83 8.39
N GLN A 184 25.82 -10.40 9.51
CA GLN A 184 25.30 -10.72 10.84
C GLN A 184 24.30 -9.62 11.22
N VAL A 185 23.02 -9.98 11.37
CA VAL A 185 21.98 -9.00 11.66
C VAL A 185 21.48 -9.19 13.09
N ASP A 186 21.62 -8.16 13.91
CA ASP A 186 21.09 -8.07 15.28
C ASP A 186 20.01 -6.98 15.43
N THR A 187 19.91 -6.06 14.46
CA THR A 187 18.98 -4.95 14.50
C THR A 187 18.37 -4.67 13.12
N ILE A 188 17.07 -4.53 13.05
CA ILE A 188 16.33 -4.12 11.85
C ILE A 188 15.67 -2.77 12.12
N ILE A 189 15.94 -1.77 11.28
CA ILE A 189 15.37 -0.42 11.38
C ILE A 189 14.43 -0.20 10.19
N GLY A 190 13.16 0.09 10.46
CA GLY A 190 12.16 0.29 9.41
C GLY A 190 11.04 1.23 9.81
N ASP A 191 10.06 1.39 8.93
CA ASP A 191 8.83 2.10 9.23
C ASP A 191 7.79 1.21 9.94
N ALA A 192 6.59 1.75 10.19
CA ALA A 192 5.53 1.03 10.88
C ALA A 192 4.99 -0.19 10.10
N ALA A 193 5.23 -0.30 8.80
CA ALA A 193 4.81 -1.46 8.00
C ALA A 193 5.54 -2.74 8.43
N TYR A 194 6.78 -2.60 8.92
CA TYR A 194 7.61 -3.74 9.34
C TYR A 194 7.33 -4.23 10.77
N SER A 195 6.48 -3.54 11.54
CA SER A 195 6.13 -3.91 12.92
C SER A 195 4.96 -4.89 13.04
N GLY A 196 4.61 -5.60 11.97
CA GLY A 196 3.59 -6.64 11.97
C GLY A 196 3.93 -7.77 12.95
N LYS A 197 2.89 -8.45 13.48
CA LYS A 197 3.06 -9.52 14.47
C LYS A 197 3.98 -10.63 13.98
N GLU A 198 3.88 -11.01 12.71
CA GLU A 198 4.73 -12.05 12.10
C GLU A 198 6.21 -11.64 12.10
N ASN A 199 6.49 -10.38 11.76
CA ASN A 199 7.86 -9.84 11.76
C ASN A 199 8.42 -9.74 13.19
N LEU A 200 7.61 -9.31 14.16
CA LEU A 200 8.01 -9.28 15.58
C LEU A 200 8.30 -10.69 16.12
N GLN A 201 7.51 -11.68 15.70
CA GLN A 201 7.72 -13.08 16.06
C GLN A 201 9.02 -13.62 15.47
N LEU A 202 9.24 -13.42 14.16
CA LEU A 202 10.47 -13.81 13.46
C LEU A 202 11.71 -13.20 14.12
N ALA A 203 11.65 -11.92 14.44
CA ALA A 203 12.76 -11.21 15.09
C ALA A 203 13.05 -11.77 16.49
N LYS A 204 12.01 -12.06 17.28
CA LYS A 204 12.15 -12.67 18.60
C LYS A 204 12.79 -14.06 18.52
N GLU A 205 12.39 -14.88 17.54
CA GLU A 205 12.95 -16.20 17.30
C GLU A 205 14.42 -16.17 16.90
N GLN A 206 14.86 -15.14 16.19
CA GLN A 206 16.24 -14.94 15.75
C GLN A 206 17.07 -14.02 16.67
N ASN A 207 16.50 -13.59 17.79
CA ASN A 207 17.12 -12.65 18.73
C ASN A 207 17.58 -11.34 18.04
N ILE A 208 16.68 -10.77 17.22
CA ILE A 208 16.89 -9.52 16.46
C ILE A 208 15.97 -8.43 17.02
N ASP A 209 16.51 -7.23 17.22
CA ASP A 209 15.74 -6.06 17.63
C ASP A 209 15.06 -5.38 16.42
N ILE A 210 13.75 -5.15 16.48
CA ILE A 210 13.03 -4.36 15.47
C ILE A 210 12.82 -2.92 15.95
N ILE A 211 13.46 -1.98 15.27
CA ILE A 211 13.33 -0.54 15.47
C ILE A 211 12.28 -0.02 14.47
N ALA A 212 11.03 -0.34 14.71
CA ALA A 212 9.89 0.13 13.92
C ALA A 212 8.73 0.51 14.87
N LYS A 213 8.08 1.65 14.60
CA LYS A 213 6.90 2.06 15.38
C LYS A 213 5.76 1.11 15.10
N LEU A 214 5.00 0.74 16.13
CA LEU A 214 3.77 0.00 15.91
C LEU A 214 2.79 0.82 15.08
N ASN A 215 2.08 0.14 14.17
CA ASN A 215 1.06 0.77 13.35
C ASN A 215 0.01 1.44 14.25
N PRO A 216 -0.43 2.67 13.96
CA PRO A 216 -1.48 3.36 14.72
C PRO A 216 -2.76 2.55 14.91
N SER A 217 -3.11 1.67 13.97
CA SER A 217 -4.26 0.77 14.10
C SER A 217 -4.14 -0.20 15.30
N ILE A 218 -2.91 -0.53 15.72
CA ILE A 218 -2.64 -1.37 16.89
C ILE A 218 -2.65 -0.55 18.17
N THR A 219 -2.12 0.67 18.13
CA THR A 219 -1.94 1.51 19.32
C THR A 219 -3.15 2.36 19.65
N GLN A 220 -3.84 2.88 18.64
CA GLN A 220 -4.92 3.87 18.77
C GLN A 220 -6.28 3.37 18.23
N GLY A 221 -6.30 2.25 17.48
CA GLY A 221 -7.46 1.83 16.70
C GLY A 221 -7.61 2.63 15.40
N PHE A 222 -8.69 2.35 14.65
CA PHE A 222 -8.91 2.94 13.32
C PHE A 222 -9.58 4.33 13.34
N ARG A 223 -9.92 4.87 14.52
CA ARG A 223 -10.69 6.12 14.62
C ARG A 223 -9.86 7.28 15.14
N LYS A 224 -10.22 8.49 14.67
CA LYS A 224 -9.70 9.77 15.17
C LYS A 224 -10.10 9.96 16.63
N ASP A 225 -9.32 10.75 17.39
CA ASP A 225 -9.57 10.96 18.83
C ASP A 225 -11.00 11.44 19.15
N LYS A 226 -11.55 12.32 18.30
CA LYS A 226 -12.93 12.82 18.44
C LYS A 226 -14.03 11.75 18.26
N ASP A 227 -13.70 10.61 17.63
CA ASP A 227 -14.65 9.53 17.35
C ASP A 227 -14.39 8.31 18.26
N LYS A 228 -13.59 8.46 19.31
CA LYS A 228 -13.28 7.38 20.26
C LYS A 228 -14.48 7.08 21.12
N PHE A 229 -14.63 5.79 21.38
CA PHE A 229 -15.56 5.24 22.35
C PHE A 229 -14.83 5.05 23.66
N ASP A 230 -15.44 5.43 24.77
CA ASP A 230 -14.84 5.30 26.10
C ASP A 230 -15.03 3.89 26.65
N TYR A 231 -13.98 3.32 27.25
CA TYR A 231 -14.07 2.00 27.84
C TYR A 231 -14.51 2.10 29.31
N ASN A 232 -15.68 1.52 29.62
CA ASN A 232 -16.18 1.36 30.98
C ASN A 232 -15.61 0.06 31.57
N LYS A 233 -14.72 0.18 32.53
CA LYS A 233 -14.04 -0.94 33.19
C LYS A 233 -14.98 -1.84 33.99
N ASP A 234 -15.99 -1.24 34.64
CA ASP A 234 -16.91 -1.96 35.53
C ASP A 234 -17.87 -2.84 34.70
N ALA A 235 -18.34 -2.32 33.57
CA ALA A 235 -19.20 -3.07 32.67
C ALA A 235 -18.41 -3.95 31.67
N ASP A 236 -17.10 -3.80 31.58
CA ASP A 236 -16.24 -4.44 30.54
C ASP A 236 -16.76 -4.22 29.11
N MET A 237 -17.27 -3.00 28.84
CA MET A 237 -17.90 -2.61 27.59
C MET A 237 -17.49 -1.19 27.18
N PHE A 238 -17.59 -0.89 25.89
CA PHE A 238 -17.40 0.47 25.38
C PHE A 238 -18.70 1.29 25.44
N VAL A 239 -18.56 2.57 25.74
CA VAL A 239 -19.60 3.60 25.71
C VAL A 239 -19.36 4.46 24.47
N CYS A 240 -20.40 4.68 23.66
CA CYS A 240 -20.29 5.54 22.48
C CYS A 240 -20.30 7.03 22.88
N PRO A 241 -19.90 7.97 21.97
CA PRO A 241 -19.91 9.41 22.26
C PRO A 241 -21.26 9.97 22.70
N ALA A 242 -22.39 9.30 22.37
CA ALA A 242 -23.73 9.67 22.80
C ALA A 242 -24.10 9.05 24.18
N GLY A 243 -23.17 8.40 24.87
CA GLY A 243 -23.39 7.83 26.21
C GLY A 243 -24.05 6.44 26.23
N HIS A 244 -24.25 5.77 25.08
CA HIS A 244 -24.83 4.43 25.06
C HIS A 244 -23.76 3.36 25.26
N LEU A 245 -24.01 2.44 26.19
CA LEU A 245 -23.17 1.27 26.43
C LEU A 245 -23.39 0.23 25.32
N ALA A 246 -22.33 -0.48 24.93
CA ALA A 246 -22.44 -1.64 24.05
C ALA A 246 -23.30 -2.73 24.72
N ILE A 247 -24.11 -3.43 23.93
CA ILE A 247 -25.05 -4.45 24.40
C ILE A 247 -24.47 -5.87 24.41
N ARG A 248 -23.41 -6.09 23.62
CA ARG A 248 -22.67 -7.36 23.56
C ARG A 248 -21.30 -7.14 22.98
N LYS A 249 -20.41 -8.10 23.19
CA LYS A 249 -19.11 -8.16 22.51
C LYS A 249 -18.84 -9.55 21.93
N ALA A 250 -17.99 -9.61 20.93
CA ALA A 250 -17.55 -10.86 20.29
C ALA A 250 -16.09 -10.75 19.86
N ARG A 251 -15.33 -11.81 20.08
CA ARG A 251 -13.94 -11.90 19.65
C ARG A 251 -13.89 -12.53 18.27
N GLN A 252 -13.12 -11.93 17.37
CA GLN A 252 -12.90 -12.38 15.99
C GLN A 252 -11.40 -12.60 15.73
N GLY A 253 -11.09 -13.52 14.83
CA GLY A 253 -9.72 -13.90 14.46
C GLY A 253 -9.19 -15.08 15.26
N LYS A 254 -8.38 -15.90 14.60
CA LYS A 254 -7.74 -17.07 15.24
C LYS A 254 -6.45 -16.64 15.95
N LYS A 255 -6.22 -17.17 17.15
CA LYS A 255 -5.06 -16.82 18.00
C LYS A 255 -3.71 -17.14 17.35
N GLU A 256 -3.70 -18.12 16.43
CA GLU A 256 -2.48 -18.73 15.86
C GLU A 256 -2.16 -18.27 14.42
N GLN A 257 -3.01 -17.46 13.80
CA GLN A 257 -2.80 -16.99 12.43
C GLN A 257 -2.27 -15.56 12.42
N GLY A 258 -0.96 -15.33 12.52
CA GLY A 258 -0.22 -14.07 12.21
C GLY A 258 -0.93 -12.70 12.35
N THR A 259 -2.27 -12.67 12.41
CA THR A 259 -3.11 -11.47 12.54
C THR A 259 -3.56 -11.24 13.98
N ASN A 260 -3.72 -9.98 14.36
CA ASN A 260 -4.27 -9.65 15.67
C ASN A 260 -5.73 -10.06 15.77
N GLN A 261 -6.11 -10.66 16.90
CA GLN A 261 -7.51 -10.83 17.23
C GLN A 261 -8.17 -9.47 17.43
N THR A 262 -9.44 -9.37 17.05
CA THR A 262 -10.25 -8.15 17.21
C THR A 262 -11.39 -8.45 18.17
N GLU A 263 -11.62 -7.61 19.16
CA GLU A 263 -12.82 -7.62 19.99
C GLU A 263 -13.79 -6.58 19.47
N THR A 264 -14.97 -7.02 19.05
CA THR A 264 -16.00 -6.20 18.42
C THR A 264 -17.16 -6.02 19.40
N TYR A 265 -17.47 -4.77 19.72
CA TYR A 265 -18.55 -4.35 20.60
C TYR A 265 -19.73 -3.89 19.75
N TYR A 266 -20.92 -4.36 20.06
CA TYR A 266 -22.14 -4.08 19.30
C TYR A 266 -23.06 -3.16 20.09
N PHE A 267 -23.67 -2.21 19.39
CA PHE A 267 -24.56 -1.20 19.97
C PHE A 267 -26.00 -1.43 19.50
N ASP A 268 -26.94 -0.95 20.28
CA ASP A 268 -28.35 -1.00 19.95
C ASP A 268 -28.65 -0.10 18.75
N VAL A 269 -29.05 -0.73 17.65
CA VAL A 269 -29.31 -0.06 16.36
C VAL A 269 -30.51 0.89 16.46
N GLU A 270 -31.52 0.56 17.26
CA GLU A 270 -32.70 1.42 17.42
C GLU A 270 -32.31 2.76 18.04
N LYS A 271 -31.42 2.76 19.02
CA LYS A 271 -30.86 3.98 19.59
C LYS A 271 -29.98 4.74 18.59
N CYS A 272 -29.24 4.02 17.73
CA CYS A 272 -28.41 4.64 16.71
C CYS A 272 -29.21 5.35 15.60
N LYS A 273 -30.40 4.84 15.24
CA LYS A 273 -31.28 5.42 14.24
C LYS A 273 -31.77 6.83 14.61
N VAL A 274 -32.00 7.07 15.87
CA VAL A 274 -32.51 8.36 16.41
C VAL A 274 -31.41 9.21 17.09
N CYS A 275 -30.16 8.76 17.04
CA CYS A 275 -29.05 9.42 17.70
C CYS A 275 -28.75 10.80 17.05
N PRO A 276 -28.60 11.89 17.83
CA PRO A 276 -28.22 13.20 17.28
C PRO A 276 -26.80 13.19 16.69
N LEU A 277 -25.91 12.27 17.14
CA LEU A 277 -24.55 12.11 16.63
C LEU A 277 -24.44 11.00 15.58
N ARG A 278 -25.54 10.67 14.88
CA ARG A 278 -25.55 9.57 13.91
C ARG A 278 -24.74 9.89 12.64
N GLU A 279 -24.62 11.17 12.27
CA GLU A 279 -23.90 11.59 11.07
C GLU A 279 -22.41 11.22 11.17
N GLY A 280 -21.89 10.49 10.16
CA GLY A 280 -20.55 9.94 10.17
C GLY A 280 -20.32 8.76 11.12
N CYS A 281 -21.28 8.47 12.05
CA CYS A 281 -21.22 7.36 12.99
C CYS A 281 -22.05 6.16 12.56
N TYR A 282 -23.33 6.34 12.23
CA TYR A 282 -24.26 5.27 11.83
C TYR A 282 -24.73 5.44 10.39
N LYS A 283 -24.56 4.40 9.58
CA LYS A 283 -25.04 4.40 8.18
C LYS A 283 -26.53 4.04 8.20
N GLN A 284 -27.36 4.90 7.61
CA GLN A 284 -28.80 4.68 7.52
C GLN A 284 -29.10 3.33 6.82
N GLY A 285 -30.00 2.55 7.41
CA GLY A 285 -30.35 1.21 6.93
C GLY A 285 -29.39 0.08 7.34
N ALA A 286 -28.29 0.40 8.06
CA ALA A 286 -27.41 -0.65 8.56
C ALA A 286 -28.10 -1.51 9.62
N ARG A 287 -27.91 -2.84 9.52
CA ARG A 287 -28.50 -3.82 10.45
C ARG A 287 -27.71 -3.92 11.77
N THR A 288 -26.50 -3.42 11.81
CA THR A 288 -25.62 -3.47 12.97
C THR A 288 -24.84 -2.18 13.12
N LYS A 289 -24.57 -1.79 14.36
CA LYS A 289 -23.56 -0.78 14.71
C LYS A 289 -22.54 -1.44 15.60
N SER A 290 -21.28 -1.40 15.20
CA SER A 290 -20.19 -1.99 15.96
C SER A 290 -19.01 -1.05 16.11
N TYR A 291 -18.21 -1.30 17.14
CA TYR A 291 -16.90 -0.70 17.38
C TYR A 291 -15.91 -1.83 17.68
N SER A 292 -14.84 -1.90 16.89
CA SER A 292 -13.86 -2.97 16.99
C SER A 292 -12.53 -2.44 17.49
N VAL A 293 -11.91 -3.17 18.42
CA VAL A 293 -10.59 -2.87 18.95
C VAL A 293 -9.67 -4.07 18.74
N SER A 294 -8.45 -3.82 18.33
CA SER A 294 -7.44 -4.88 18.21
C SER A 294 -6.96 -5.31 19.59
N ILE A 295 -6.94 -6.63 19.83
CA ILE A 295 -6.39 -7.20 21.06
C ILE A 295 -4.87 -7.18 20.92
N LYS A 296 -4.20 -6.38 21.75
CA LYS A 296 -2.74 -6.28 21.77
C LYS A 296 -2.14 -7.59 22.24
N SER A 297 -1.35 -8.24 21.38
CA SER A 297 -0.56 -9.42 21.76
C SER A 297 0.56 -9.03 22.73
N GLU A 298 1.16 -10.02 23.38
CA GLU A 298 2.32 -9.81 24.25
C GLU A 298 3.49 -9.18 23.48
N LEU A 299 3.76 -9.65 22.27
CA LEU A 299 4.77 -9.08 21.38
C LEU A 299 4.56 -7.56 21.15
N HIS A 300 3.31 -7.12 20.97
CA HIS A 300 3.03 -5.69 20.82
C HIS A 300 3.24 -4.91 22.10
N ARG A 301 2.99 -5.51 23.28
CA ARG A 301 3.26 -4.86 24.59
C ARG A 301 4.76 -4.74 24.83
N GLU A 302 5.52 -5.80 24.53
CA GLU A 302 6.99 -5.78 24.57
C GLU A 302 7.54 -4.70 23.66
N GLN A 303 7.07 -4.65 22.40
CA GLN A 303 7.48 -3.62 21.44
C GLN A 303 7.11 -2.20 21.88
N MET A 304 5.94 -2.00 22.51
CA MET A 304 5.57 -0.70 23.07
C MET A 304 6.50 -0.25 24.19
N ALA A 305 6.91 -1.18 25.07
CA ALA A 305 7.88 -0.90 26.12
C ALA A 305 9.27 -0.61 25.52
N PHE A 306 9.70 -1.40 24.55
CA PHE A 306 10.97 -1.23 23.84
C PHE A 306 11.09 0.12 23.15
N GLN A 307 10.00 0.65 22.56
CA GLN A 307 9.98 1.97 21.92
C GLN A 307 10.28 3.14 22.90
N GLN A 308 10.17 2.92 24.19
CA GLN A 308 10.46 3.96 25.20
C GLN A 308 11.96 4.02 25.57
N THR A 309 12.77 3.05 25.16
CA THR A 309 14.19 2.99 25.46
C THR A 309 15.00 4.02 24.68
N ASP A 310 16.11 4.48 25.27
CA ASP A 310 17.04 5.41 24.60
C ASP A 310 17.76 4.74 23.43
N TYR A 311 17.99 3.42 23.52
CA TYR A 311 18.54 2.63 22.43
C TYR A 311 17.64 2.70 21.20
N TYR A 312 16.34 2.41 21.35
CA TYR A 312 15.36 2.52 20.26
C TYR A 312 15.34 3.93 19.66
N ARG A 313 15.29 4.98 20.51
CA ARG A 313 15.27 6.38 20.06
C ARG A 313 16.52 6.77 19.27
N SER A 314 17.68 6.27 19.68
CA SER A 314 18.95 6.53 18.98
C SER A 314 19.01 5.82 17.63
N LYS A 315 18.62 4.53 17.58
CA LYS A 315 18.61 3.73 16.36
C LYS A 315 17.56 4.20 15.33
N SER A 316 16.40 4.61 15.79
CA SER A 316 15.32 5.08 14.90
C SER A 316 15.73 6.32 14.07
N LYS A 317 16.64 7.14 14.58
CA LYS A 317 17.22 8.27 13.85
C LYS A 317 18.02 7.86 12.62
N GLN A 318 18.47 6.61 12.51
CA GLN A 318 19.27 6.15 11.36
C GLN A 318 18.42 5.91 10.09
N ARG A 319 17.09 5.86 10.22
CA ARG A 319 16.18 5.57 9.11
C ARG A 319 16.33 6.55 7.93
N TYR A 320 16.64 7.83 8.15
CA TYR A 320 16.84 8.80 7.07
C TYR A 320 17.90 8.38 6.04
N LYS A 321 18.85 7.51 6.44
CA LYS A 321 19.92 7.07 5.55
C LYS A 321 19.40 6.30 4.33
N ILE A 322 18.36 5.48 4.51
CA ILE A 322 17.77 4.72 3.40
C ILE A 322 16.88 5.60 2.51
N GLU A 323 16.24 6.63 3.09
CA GLU A 323 15.48 7.62 2.31
C GLU A 323 16.43 8.39 1.36
N ALA A 324 17.61 8.78 1.87
CA ALA A 324 18.65 9.40 1.04
C ALA A 324 19.18 8.44 -0.05
N LYS A 325 19.29 7.14 0.24
CA LYS A 325 19.69 6.13 -0.75
C LYS A 325 18.60 5.93 -1.81
N ASN A 326 17.34 5.90 -1.44
CA ASN A 326 16.22 5.84 -2.36
C ASN A 326 16.18 7.06 -3.30
N SER A 327 16.48 8.24 -2.77
CA SER A 327 16.61 9.47 -3.57
C SER A 327 17.79 9.37 -4.55
N GLU A 328 18.96 8.85 -4.13
CA GLU A 328 20.11 8.62 -5.01
C GLU A 328 19.76 7.65 -6.15
N LEU A 329 19.14 6.51 -5.85
CA LEU A 329 18.71 5.55 -6.86
C LEU A 329 17.78 6.19 -7.91
N LYS A 330 16.78 6.96 -7.46
CA LYS A 330 15.78 7.56 -8.37
C LYS A 330 16.32 8.73 -9.19
N ASN A 331 16.98 9.67 -8.53
CA ASN A 331 17.31 10.96 -9.13
C ASN A 331 18.67 10.94 -9.86
N VAL A 332 19.58 10.07 -9.43
CA VAL A 332 20.93 9.98 -10.04
C VAL A 332 21.07 8.79 -10.97
N HIS A 333 20.40 7.68 -10.66
CA HIS A 333 20.54 6.42 -11.40
C HIS A 333 19.28 6.01 -12.17
N GLY A 334 18.31 6.91 -12.33
CA GLY A 334 17.12 6.70 -13.17
C GLY A 334 16.10 5.68 -12.65
N TYR A 335 16.27 5.18 -11.42
CA TYR A 335 15.42 4.10 -10.88
C TYR A 335 13.98 4.54 -10.51
N GLY A 336 13.62 5.78 -10.82
CA GLY A 336 12.26 6.32 -10.62
C GLY A 336 11.25 5.89 -11.68
N ARG A 337 11.73 5.43 -12.86
CA ARG A 337 10.93 4.97 -13.98
C ARG A 337 11.51 3.68 -14.56
N ALA A 338 10.65 2.74 -14.93
CA ALA A 338 11.05 1.50 -15.58
C ALA A 338 11.53 1.75 -17.01
N ASP A 339 12.65 1.16 -17.38
CA ASP A 339 13.22 1.24 -18.75
C ASP A 339 12.57 0.22 -19.68
N ALA A 340 12.05 -0.88 -19.12
CA ALA A 340 11.38 -1.94 -19.85
C ALA A 340 10.19 -2.49 -19.06
N TYR A 341 9.41 -3.39 -19.63
CA TYR A 341 8.25 -4.02 -19.02
C TYR A 341 8.62 -5.31 -18.30
N GLY A 342 7.86 -5.64 -17.25
CA GLY A 342 7.96 -6.88 -16.50
C GLY A 342 8.95 -6.85 -15.34
N ILE A 343 8.67 -7.70 -14.34
CA ILE A 343 9.46 -7.80 -13.09
C ILE A 343 10.92 -8.16 -13.39
N HIS A 344 11.15 -9.10 -14.30
CA HIS A 344 12.51 -9.51 -14.66
C HIS A 344 13.37 -8.34 -15.16
N ASN A 345 12.82 -7.48 -16.02
CA ASN A 345 13.54 -6.31 -16.50
C ASN A 345 13.75 -5.26 -15.40
N MET A 346 12.81 -5.15 -14.47
CA MET A 346 12.98 -4.33 -13.26
C MET A 346 14.08 -4.86 -12.35
N GLU A 347 14.22 -6.19 -12.20
CA GLU A 347 15.33 -6.81 -11.48
C GLU A 347 16.67 -6.50 -12.15
N MET A 348 16.75 -6.56 -13.49
CA MET A 348 17.93 -6.19 -14.26
C MET A 348 18.31 -4.73 -14.08
N GLN A 349 17.34 -3.81 -14.19
CA GLN A 349 17.56 -2.37 -13.94
C GLN A 349 17.99 -2.13 -12.49
N GLY A 350 17.36 -2.82 -11.53
CA GLY A 350 17.71 -2.78 -10.10
C GLY A 350 19.13 -3.29 -9.85
N ALA A 351 19.52 -4.38 -10.49
CA ALA A 351 20.86 -4.96 -10.39
C ALA A 351 21.94 -3.94 -10.75
N MET A 352 21.79 -3.26 -11.88
CA MET A 352 22.76 -2.26 -12.36
C MET A 352 22.79 -1.01 -11.49
N ALA A 353 21.61 -0.49 -11.08
CA ALA A 353 21.53 0.69 -10.25
C ALA A 353 22.11 0.44 -8.85
N ILE A 354 21.75 -0.69 -8.22
CA ILE A 354 22.21 -1.06 -6.88
C ILE A 354 23.72 -1.37 -6.88
N PHE A 355 24.20 -2.11 -7.87
CA PHE A 355 25.64 -2.35 -8.05
C PHE A 355 26.41 -1.04 -8.11
N THR A 356 25.94 -0.09 -8.92
CA THR A 356 26.60 1.21 -9.09
C THR A 356 26.64 2.02 -7.79
N VAL A 357 25.53 2.12 -7.06
CA VAL A 357 25.52 2.89 -5.81
C VAL A 357 26.33 2.23 -4.71
N ASN A 358 26.36 0.89 -4.65
CA ASN A 358 27.21 0.15 -3.71
C ASN A 358 28.68 0.37 -4.04
N LEU A 359 29.08 0.22 -5.29
CA LEU A 359 30.47 0.40 -5.74
C LEU A 359 30.95 1.84 -5.47
N LYS A 360 30.15 2.86 -5.86
CA LYS A 360 30.46 4.26 -5.54
C LYS A 360 30.63 4.51 -4.04
N ARG A 361 29.78 3.84 -3.22
CA ARG A 361 29.88 4.00 -1.76
C ARG A 361 31.12 3.34 -1.21
N ILE A 362 31.48 2.16 -1.67
CA ILE A 362 32.71 1.45 -1.31
C ILE A 362 33.93 2.33 -1.66
N LEU A 363 34.03 2.81 -2.91
CA LEU A 363 35.14 3.67 -3.35
C LEU A 363 35.27 4.97 -2.53
N LYS A 364 34.17 5.48 -1.97
CA LYS A 364 34.19 6.67 -1.10
C LYS A 364 34.67 6.36 0.32
N LEU A 365 34.62 5.10 0.76
CA LEU A 365 34.93 4.69 2.13
C LEU A 365 36.31 3.99 2.25
N ILE A 366 36.94 3.66 1.10
CA ILE A 366 38.34 3.27 1.00
C ILE A 366 39.20 4.55 1.01
#